data_436838d7b0d404de3b4e7e97184cf3a4
#
_entry.id   436838d7b0d404de3b4e7e97184cf3a4
#
_cell.length_a   1.000
_cell.length_b   1.000
_cell.length_c   1.000
_cell.angle_alpha   90.00
_cell.angle_beta   90.00
_cell.angle_gamma   90.00
#
_symmetry.space_group_name_H-M   'P 1'
#
loop_
_entity.id
_entity.type
_entity.pdbx_description
1 polymer ?
#
loop_
_entity_poly.entity_id
_entity_poly.type
_entity_poly.pdbx_seq_one_letter_code
_entity_poly.pdbx_strand_id
1 'polypeptide(L)'
;MVEMNAIETDQMDDINPRYITGTSDEPKQILQPILGYAHVPLVPLEEACQPLLNIVPCLPTYIWIAKENSKHSSDGLTRDESAAIHLYTMEWDSDDKRTYPSLYTHLNRTLKLIDRTKLRPWFSYLKLFLTALAKLPHKQRQIVWRGVKKNVSDDYPPGTEITWWAFTSCTASLNVLDSDLYLGKEGMRTIFSIEAINARSIRSHSHFQTEDEILLLPGSYFEIKSRLNPAPGLYIIHLQQKIPPHVLLEPPFQGAELLPPSETDESSVSNIFILCRLNSTVDL
;
A
#
# COMPACT_ATOMS: atom_id res chain seq x y z
N MET A 1 -21.99 -38.76 -33.95
CA MET A 1 -21.14 -38.42 -32.80
C MET A 1 -20.34 -37.22 -33.24
N VAL A 2 -20.71 -36.04 -32.75
CA VAL A 2 -20.00 -34.79 -33.00
C VAL A 2 -19.27 -34.50 -31.70
N GLU A 3 -17.94 -34.58 -31.75
CA GLU A 3 -17.08 -34.19 -30.62
C GLU A 3 -17.24 -32.69 -30.43
N MET A 4 -17.78 -32.29 -29.27
CA MET A 4 -17.72 -30.92 -28.77
C MET A 4 -16.31 -30.68 -28.27
N ASN A 5 -15.51 -29.97 -29.04
CA ASN A 5 -14.26 -29.39 -28.58
C ASN A 5 -14.57 -28.43 -27.44
N ALA A 6 -14.03 -28.70 -26.30
CA ALA A 6 -13.97 -27.79 -25.17
C ALA A 6 -13.20 -26.53 -25.64
N ILE A 7 -13.88 -25.39 -25.60
CA ILE A 7 -13.24 -24.08 -25.73
C ILE A 7 -12.38 -23.91 -24.47
N GLU A 8 -11.07 -24.06 -24.63
CA GLU A 8 -10.12 -23.55 -23.65
C GLU A 8 -10.37 -22.02 -23.57
N THR A 9 -11.00 -21.60 -22.49
CA THR A 9 -11.00 -20.19 -22.09
C THR A 9 -9.56 -19.84 -21.75
N ASP A 10 -8.92 -19.13 -22.66
CA ASP A 10 -7.65 -18.46 -22.49
C ASP A 10 -7.81 -17.54 -21.27
N GLN A 11 -7.33 -17.98 -20.12
CA GLN A 11 -7.17 -17.14 -18.93
C GLN A 11 -6.05 -16.16 -19.30
N MET A 12 -6.41 -15.02 -19.89
CA MET A 12 -5.54 -13.86 -19.85
C MET A 12 -5.30 -13.59 -18.36
N ASP A 13 -4.10 -13.93 -17.87
CA ASP A 13 -3.66 -13.56 -16.55
C ASP A 13 -3.78 -12.04 -16.43
N ASP A 14 -4.73 -11.57 -15.62
CA ASP A 14 -4.94 -10.16 -15.35
C ASP A 14 -3.65 -9.59 -14.73
N ILE A 15 -2.96 -8.74 -15.49
CA ILE A 15 -1.71 -8.12 -15.07
C ILE A 15 -2.03 -7.07 -14.01
N ASN A 16 -1.38 -7.15 -12.85
CA ASN A 16 -1.46 -6.11 -11.82
C ASN A 16 -0.48 -4.94 -12.14
N PRO A 17 -0.93 -3.85 -12.78
CA PRO A 17 -0.06 -2.77 -13.20
C PRO A 17 0.51 -1.99 -12.00
N ARG A 18 -0.05 -2.14 -10.81
CA ARG A 18 0.40 -1.44 -9.60
C ARG A 18 1.82 -1.82 -9.19
N TYR A 19 2.34 -2.99 -9.61
CA TYR A 19 3.73 -3.38 -9.33
C TYR A 19 4.78 -2.57 -10.10
N ILE A 20 4.40 -1.94 -11.21
CA ILE A 20 5.32 -1.28 -12.13
C ILE A 20 4.99 0.20 -12.40
N THR A 21 3.97 0.75 -11.76
CA THR A 21 3.53 2.14 -11.93
C THR A 21 3.76 2.98 -10.66
N GLY A 22 3.91 4.29 -10.80
CA GLY A 22 3.65 5.25 -9.72
C GLY A 22 4.80 5.69 -8.81
N THR A 23 6.00 5.06 -8.80
CA THR A 23 7.11 5.50 -7.93
C THR A 23 8.03 6.53 -8.55
N SER A 24 7.83 6.86 -9.81
CA SER A 24 8.74 7.72 -10.56
C SER A 24 8.43 9.22 -10.44
N ASP A 25 7.37 9.57 -9.77
CA ASP A 25 6.82 10.93 -9.63
C ASP A 25 6.55 11.28 -8.15
N GLU A 26 7.32 10.68 -7.23
CA GLU A 26 7.27 11.07 -5.83
C GLU A 26 7.77 12.53 -5.66
N PRO A 27 7.07 13.34 -4.85
CA PRO A 27 7.46 14.71 -4.58
C PRO A 27 8.86 14.77 -3.94
N LYS A 28 9.76 15.59 -4.51
CA LYS A 28 11.12 15.80 -3.95
C LYS A 28 11.09 16.65 -2.66
N GLN A 29 10.00 17.37 -2.42
CA GLN A 29 9.82 18.18 -1.22
C GLN A 29 9.06 17.41 -0.15
N ILE A 30 9.34 17.73 1.11
CA ILE A 30 8.59 17.21 2.25
C ILE A 30 7.18 17.80 2.20
N LEU A 31 6.15 16.93 2.12
CA LEU A 31 4.76 17.34 2.18
C LEU A 31 4.28 17.38 3.63
N GLN A 32 3.19 18.12 3.87
CA GLN A 32 2.50 18.08 5.15
C GLN A 32 1.96 16.64 5.43
N PRO A 33 1.92 16.20 6.69
CA PRO A 33 1.38 14.90 7.06
C PRO A 33 -0.06 14.68 6.57
N ILE A 34 -0.44 13.42 6.45
CA ILE A 34 -1.81 13.00 6.11
C ILE A 34 -2.59 12.90 7.43
N LEU A 35 -3.35 13.95 7.74
CA LEU A 35 -4.08 14.12 9.01
C LEU A 35 -5.54 14.48 8.74
N GLY A 36 -6.40 14.25 9.74
CA GLY A 36 -7.81 14.71 9.77
C GLY A 36 -8.82 13.63 9.36
N TYR A 37 -8.40 12.57 8.69
CA TYR A 37 -9.29 11.48 8.29
C TYR A 37 -9.67 10.57 9.49
N ALA A 38 -8.86 10.52 10.54
CA ALA A 38 -9.16 9.71 11.73
C ALA A 38 -10.38 10.21 12.50
N HIS A 39 -10.73 11.49 12.36
CA HIS A 39 -11.85 12.13 13.07
C HIS A 39 -13.22 11.93 12.41
N VAL A 40 -13.26 11.49 11.14
CA VAL A 40 -14.54 11.18 10.50
C VAL A 40 -15.09 9.83 11.00
N PRO A 41 -16.41 9.63 11.00
CA PRO A 41 -17.00 8.36 11.42
C PRO A 41 -16.59 7.22 10.47
N LEU A 42 -16.47 6.02 11.01
CA LEU A 42 -16.35 4.81 10.22
C LEU A 42 -17.74 4.45 9.68
N VAL A 43 -17.88 4.45 8.36
CA VAL A 43 -19.16 4.25 7.68
C VAL A 43 -19.05 3.13 6.64
N PRO A 44 -20.17 2.55 6.16
CA PRO A 44 -20.14 1.57 5.05
C PRO A 44 -19.49 2.11 3.80
N LEU A 45 -18.99 1.20 2.93
CA LEU A 45 -18.20 1.56 1.74
C LEU A 45 -18.95 2.51 0.80
N GLU A 46 -20.26 2.31 0.60
CA GLU A 46 -21.08 3.17 -0.26
C GLU A 46 -21.11 4.61 0.25
N GLU A 47 -21.29 4.78 1.56
CA GLU A 47 -21.30 6.10 2.20
C GLU A 47 -19.90 6.73 2.20
N ALA A 48 -18.87 5.94 2.48
CA ALA A 48 -17.47 6.37 2.43
C ALA A 48 -17.06 6.90 1.06
N CYS A 49 -17.64 6.35 -0.01
CA CYS A 49 -17.36 6.73 -1.39
C CYS A 49 -18.26 7.84 -1.95
N GLN A 50 -19.30 8.27 -1.23
CA GLN A 50 -20.22 9.32 -1.71
C GLN A 50 -19.50 10.61 -2.19
N PRO A 51 -18.51 11.16 -1.45
CA PRO A 51 -17.80 12.36 -1.91
C PRO A 51 -16.95 12.13 -3.16
N LEU A 52 -16.70 10.88 -3.55
CA LEU A 52 -15.83 10.50 -4.67
C LEU A 52 -16.58 10.30 -5.99
N LEU A 53 -17.91 10.29 -5.98
CA LEU A 53 -18.73 9.99 -7.18
C LEU A 53 -18.48 10.93 -8.35
N ASN A 54 -18.11 12.19 -8.07
CA ASN A 54 -17.78 13.18 -9.11
C ASN A 54 -16.27 13.22 -9.44
N ILE A 55 -15.46 12.40 -8.76
CA ILE A 55 -13.99 12.38 -8.92
C ILE A 55 -13.57 11.12 -9.68
N VAL A 56 -14.20 9.99 -9.33
CA VAL A 56 -13.87 8.66 -9.85
C VAL A 56 -15.02 8.16 -10.72
N PRO A 57 -14.84 8.05 -12.04
CA PRO A 57 -15.87 7.55 -12.95
C PRO A 57 -16.30 6.12 -12.62
N CYS A 58 -17.54 5.78 -12.92
CA CYS A 58 -18.11 4.43 -12.80
C CYS A 58 -18.03 3.81 -11.37
N LEU A 59 -17.68 4.60 -10.35
CA LEU A 59 -17.44 4.15 -8.99
C LEU A 59 -18.58 3.30 -8.38
N PRO A 60 -19.89 3.62 -8.57
CA PRO A 60 -20.97 2.79 -8.01
C PRO A 60 -20.95 1.32 -8.48
N THR A 61 -20.62 1.07 -9.74
CA THR A 61 -20.51 -0.28 -10.29
C THR A 61 -19.39 -1.06 -9.61
N TYR A 62 -18.23 -0.44 -9.46
CA TYR A 62 -17.06 -1.09 -8.84
C TYR A 62 -17.23 -1.29 -7.33
N ILE A 63 -17.93 -0.39 -6.62
CA ILE A 63 -18.32 -0.59 -5.23
C ILE A 63 -19.20 -1.85 -5.09
N TRP A 64 -20.18 -2.00 -5.96
CA TRP A 64 -21.06 -3.18 -5.95
C TRP A 64 -20.24 -4.46 -6.18
N ILE A 65 -19.37 -4.49 -7.21
CA ILE A 65 -18.50 -5.63 -7.50
C ILE A 65 -17.59 -5.96 -6.29
N ALA A 66 -16.95 -4.95 -5.72
CA ALA A 66 -16.08 -5.14 -4.56
C ALA A 66 -16.82 -5.76 -3.37
N LYS A 67 -18.05 -5.31 -3.09
CA LYS A 67 -18.87 -5.87 -2.02
C LYS A 67 -19.36 -7.29 -2.32
N GLU A 68 -19.68 -7.60 -3.58
CA GLU A 68 -20.06 -8.96 -3.96
C GLU A 68 -18.90 -9.95 -3.77
N ASN A 69 -17.67 -9.56 -4.13
CA ASN A 69 -16.48 -10.37 -3.96
C ASN A 69 -15.98 -10.45 -2.51
N SER A 70 -16.48 -9.61 -1.61
CA SER A 70 -16.10 -9.56 -0.19
C SER A 70 -17.15 -10.15 0.76
N LYS A 71 -18.07 -10.99 0.26
CA LYS A 71 -19.12 -11.63 1.08
C LYS A 71 -18.56 -12.52 2.18
N HIS A 72 -17.43 -13.15 1.94
CA HIS A 72 -16.74 -14.05 2.86
C HIS A 72 -15.37 -13.46 3.22
N SER A 73 -15.39 -12.38 4.01
CA SER A 73 -14.15 -11.75 4.45
C SER A 73 -13.40 -12.61 5.46
N SER A 74 -12.08 -12.63 5.38
CA SER A 74 -11.16 -13.27 6.32
C SER A 74 -10.52 -12.25 7.28
N ASP A 75 -9.56 -12.69 8.06
CA ASP A 75 -8.68 -11.85 8.89
C ASP A 75 -9.40 -10.88 9.85
N GLY A 76 -10.65 -11.21 10.23
CA GLY A 76 -11.45 -10.40 11.15
C GLY A 76 -11.95 -9.08 10.57
N LEU A 77 -11.84 -8.88 9.26
CA LEU A 77 -12.38 -7.71 8.58
C LEU A 77 -13.89 -7.82 8.39
N THR A 78 -14.60 -6.70 8.49
CA THR A 78 -15.99 -6.61 8.03
C THR A 78 -16.04 -6.69 6.50
N ARG A 79 -17.24 -6.94 5.94
CA ARG A 79 -17.45 -6.93 4.50
C ARG A 79 -17.04 -5.60 3.86
N ASP A 80 -17.34 -4.48 4.50
CA ASP A 80 -17.00 -3.15 3.98
C ASP A 80 -15.49 -2.87 4.02
N GLU A 81 -14.81 -3.32 5.07
CA GLU A 81 -13.36 -3.21 5.19
C GLU A 81 -12.63 -4.05 4.14
N SER A 82 -13.05 -5.31 3.95
CA SER A 82 -12.52 -6.17 2.89
C SER A 82 -12.81 -5.58 1.51
N ALA A 83 -14.04 -5.11 1.27
CA ALA A 83 -14.43 -4.49 0.01
C ALA A 83 -13.68 -3.18 -0.28
N ALA A 84 -13.27 -2.43 0.73
CA ALA A 84 -12.44 -1.24 0.54
C ALA A 84 -11.05 -1.60 0.00
N ILE A 85 -10.46 -2.71 0.47
CA ILE A 85 -9.20 -3.24 -0.08
C ILE A 85 -9.42 -3.76 -1.50
N HIS A 86 -10.48 -4.53 -1.72
CA HIS A 86 -10.82 -5.06 -3.03
C HIS A 86 -10.98 -3.93 -4.06
N LEU A 87 -11.76 -2.90 -3.73
CA LEU A 87 -11.98 -1.73 -4.58
C LEU A 87 -10.69 -0.99 -4.93
N TYR A 88 -9.76 -0.84 -3.95
CA TYR A 88 -8.45 -0.24 -4.21
C TYR A 88 -7.64 -1.03 -5.23
N THR A 89 -7.76 -2.35 -5.22
CA THR A 89 -6.95 -3.23 -6.06
C THR A 89 -7.53 -3.48 -7.45
N MET A 90 -8.79 -3.09 -7.69
CA MET A 90 -9.45 -3.27 -8.99
C MET A 90 -8.88 -2.36 -10.06
N GLU A 91 -8.74 -2.90 -11.26
CA GLU A 91 -8.58 -2.12 -12.49
C GLU A 91 -9.96 -1.80 -13.08
N TRP A 92 -10.06 -0.63 -13.70
CA TRP A 92 -11.26 -0.29 -14.46
C TRP A 92 -11.16 -0.88 -15.87
N ASP A 93 -12.14 -1.66 -16.28
CA ASP A 93 -12.21 -2.18 -17.65
C ASP A 93 -12.30 -1.03 -18.65
N SER A 94 -11.49 -1.12 -19.69
CA SER A 94 -11.58 -0.20 -20.81
C SER A 94 -12.58 -0.73 -21.83
N ASP A 95 -13.87 -0.35 -21.69
CA ASP A 95 -14.82 -0.52 -22.78
C ASP A 95 -14.53 0.51 -23.87
N ASP A 96 -14.23 -0.02 -25.06
CA ASP A 96 -14.26 0.66 -26.37
C ASP A 96 -13.73 2.12 -26.38
N LYS A 97 -12.40 2.30 -26.30
CA LYS A 97 -11.66 3.55 -26.52
C LYS A 97 -11.59 4.57 -25.39
N ARG A 98 -12.15 4.33 -24.21
CA ARG A 98 -12.01 5.21 -23.05
C ARG A 98 -11.51 4.42 -21.85
N THR A 99 -10.19 4.49 -21.58
CA THR A 99 -9.62 4.01 -20.33
C THR A 99 -9.88 5.06 -19.25
N TYR A 100 -10.69 4.73 -18.26
CA TYR A 100 -10.86 5.59 -17.08
C TYR A 100 -9.84 5.18 -16.02
N PRO A 101 -9.14 6.15 -15.39
CA PRO A 101 -8.26 5.81 -14.28
C PRO A 101 -9.05 5.18 -13.13
N SER A 102 -8.54 4.07 -12.59
CA SER A 102 -9.11 3.39 -11.43
C SER A 102 -9.02 4.22 -10.15
N LEU A 103 -9.73 3.79 -9.09
CA LEU A 103 -9.75 4.49 -7.82
C LEU A 103 -8.34 4.70 -7.26
N TYR A 104 -7.48 3.67 -7.29
CA TYR A 104 -6.13 3.78 -6.76
C TYR A 104 -5.28 4.84 -7.48
N THR A 105 -5.47 5.00 -8.79
CA THR A 105 -4.77 6.03 -9.60
C THR A 105 -5.13 7.44 -9.13
N HIS A 106 -6.43 7.71 -8.94
CA HIS A 106 -6.90 8.99 -8.42
C HIS A 106 -6.43 9.25 -7.00
N LEU A 107 -6.56 8.26 -6.10
CA LEU A 107 -6.14 8.37 -4.72
C LEU A 107 -4.65 8.63 -4.60
N ASN A 108 -3.82 7.80 -5.24
CA ASN A 108 -2.36 7.89 -5.16
C ASN A 108 -1.84 9.22 -5.74
N ARG A 109 -2.45 9.70 -6.83
CA ARG A 109 -2.16 11.04 -7.36
C ARG A 109 -2.50 12.13 -6.33
N THR A 110 -3.65 12.02 -5.66
CA THR A 110 -4.08 13.02 -4.67
C THR A 110 -3.17 13.02 -3.44
N LEU A 111 -2.71 11.83 -2.99
CA LEU A 111 -1.77 11.68 -1.87
C LEU A 111 -0.41 12.36 -2.10
N LYS A 112 -0.02 12.57 -3.35
CA LYS A 112 1.23 13.26 -3.73
C LYS A 112 1.07 14.77 -3.91
N LEU A 113 -0.13 15.32 -3.80
CA LEU A 113 -0.36 16.76 -3.96
C LEU A 113 0.12 17.54 -2.74
N ILE A 114 0.70 18.72 -2.99
CA ILE A 114 1.11 19.68 -1.95
C ILE A 114 -0.11 20.18 -1.18
N ASP A 115 -1.19 20.47 -1.90
CA ASP A 115 -2.45 20.93 -1.32
C ASP A 115 -3.21 19.79 -0.66
N ARG A 116 -3.03 19.63 0.64
CA ARG A 116 -3.68 18.58 1.47
C ARG A 116 -5.20 18.74 1.57
N THR A 117 -5.75 19.89 1.23
CA THR A 117 -7.21 20.08 1.21
C THR A 117 -7.90 19.21 0.17
N LYS A 118 -7.18 18.80 -0.88
CA LYS A 118 -7.64 17.86 -1.91
C LYS A 118 -7.89 16.44 -1.38
N LEU A 119 -7.35 16.10 -0.20
CA LEU A 119 -7.63 14.83 0.46
C LEU A 119 -8.97 14.80 1.19
N ARG A 120 -9.60 15.93 1.49
CA ARG A 120 -10.86 15.97 2.24
C ARG A 120 -11.97 15.07 1.66
N PRO A 121 -12.23 15.04 0.34
CA PRO A 121 -13.21 14.11 -0.23
C PRO A 121 -12.89 12.63 0.00
N TRP A 122 -11.63 12.31 0.23
CA TRP A 122 -11.15 10.94 0.44
C TRP A 122 -11.19 10.49 1.90
N PHE A 123 -11.47 11.36 2.86
CA PHE A 123 -11.31 11.08 4.29
C PHE A 123 -12.14 9.89 4.76
N SER A 124 -13.41 9.77 4.37
CA SER A 124 -14.24 8.64 4.75
C SER A 124 -13.74 7.32 4.17
N TYR A 125 -13.29 7.33 2.91
CA TYR A 125 -12.67 6.16 2.29
C TYR A 125 -11.32 5.82 2.93
N LEU A 126 -10.45 6.79 3.18
CA LEU A 126 -9.18 6.60 3.88
C LEU A 126 -9.39 6.05 5.30
N LYS A 127 -10.40 6.55 6.02
CA LYS A 127 -10.77 6.03 7.34
C LYS A 127 -11.11 4.55 7.28
N LEU A 128 -11.97 4.14 6.35
CA LEU A 128 -12.37 2.75 6.19
C LEU A 128 -11.19 1.87 5.74
N PHE A 129 -10.48 2.30 4.71
CA PHE A 129 -9.37 1.55 4.10
C PHE A 129 -8.19 1.36 5.07
N LEU A 130 -7.76 2.43 5.74
CA LEU A 130 -6.66 2.35 6.70
C LEU A 130 -7.07 1.63 7.98
N THR A 131 -8.35 1.67 8.38
CA THR A 131 -8.87 0.82 9.47
C THR A 131 -8.75 -0.66 9.11
N ALA A 132 -9.11 -1.03 7.87
CA ALA A 132 -8.95 -2.40 7.38
C ALA A 132 -7.47 -2.82 7.39
N LEU A 133 -6.58 -2.00 6.82
CA LEU A 133 -5.14 -2.30 6.77
C LEU A 133 -4.50 -2.39 8.16
N ALA A 134 -4.93 -1.57 9.13
CA ALA A 134 -4.41 -1.61 10.50
C ALA A 134 -4.77 -2.90 11.24
N LYS A 135 -5.88 -3.56 10.88
CA LYS A 135 -6.30 -4.86 11.44
C LYS A 135 -5.56 -6.04 10.84
N LEU A 136 -5.02 -5.90 9.62
CA LEU A 136 -4.28 -6.98 8.97
C LEU A 136 -2.95 -7.26 9.69
N PRO A 137 -2.57 -8.55 9.81
CA PRO A 137 -1.29 -8.92 10.38
C PRO A 137 -0.13 -8.26 9.61
N HIS A 138 0.86 -7.79 10.32
CA HIS A 138 2.10 -7.30 9.72
C HIS A 138 3.29 -8.10 10.25
N LYS A 139 4.27 -8.33 9.38
CA LYS A 139 5.57 -8.86 9.79
C LYS A 139 6.45 -7.71 10.24
N GLN A 140 7.17 -7.89 11.35
CA GLN A 140 8.03 -6.85 11.92
C GLN A 140 9.08 -6.32 10.93
N ARG A 141 9.69 -7.21 10.13
CA ARG A 141 10.63 -6.85 9.06
C ARG A 141 10.53 -7.87 7.95
N GLN A 142 10.42 -7.40 6.72
CA GLN A 142 10.43 -8.26 5.53
C GLN A 142 11.03 -7.53 4.35
N ILE A 143 11.66 -8.28 3.45
CA ILE A 143 12.11 -7.74 2.17
C ILE A 143 10.97 -7.90 1.17
N VAL A 144 10.61 -6.79 0.53
CA VAL A 144 9.63 -6.73 -0.54
C VAL A 144 10.25 -6.08 -1.77
N TRP A 145 9.67 -6.38 -2.93
CA TRP A 145 10.21 -5.98 -4.22
C TRP A 145 9.19 -5.19 -5.02
N ARG A 146 9.70 -4.23 -5.78
CA ARG A 146 8.92 -3.43 -6.72
C ARG A 146 9.74 -3.12 -7.95
N GLY A 147 9.11 -3.12 -9.13
CA GLY A 147 9.75 -2.78 -10.40
C GLY A 147 9.25 -1.47 -11.00
N VAL A 148 10.08 -0.85 -11.84
CA VAL A 148 9.72 0.32 -12.67
C VAL A 148 10.38 0.18 -14.02
N LYS A 149 9.62 0.27 -15.13
CA LYS A 149 10.13 0.16 -16.51
C LYS A 149 10.82 1.45 -16.98
N LYS A 150 11.74 1.98 -16.17
CA LYS A 150 12.64 3.10 -16.50
C LYS A 150 13.82 3.16 -15.54
N ASN A 151 14.83 3.94 -15.89
CA ASN A 151 15.89 4.30 -14.94
C ASN A 151 15.42 5.48 -14.07
N VAL A 152 15.34 5.23 -12.75
CA VAL A 152 15.08 6.27 -11.74
C VAL A 152 16.24 6.39 -10.75
N SER A 153 17.38 5.75 -11.03
CA SER A 153 18.48 5.64 -10.07
C SER A 153 19.07 6.98 -9.64
N ASP A 154 18.99 8.00 -10.47
CA ASP A 154 19.52 9.34 -10.16
C ASP A 154 18.65 10.11 -9.15
N ASP A 155 17.39 9.73 -9.02
CA ASP A 155 16.48 10.28 -8.00
C ASP A 155 16.70 9.65 -6.61
N TYR A 156 17.56 8.59 -6.51
CA TYR A 156 17.79 7.81 -5.29
C TYR A 156 19.31 7.74 -4.94
N PRO A 157 19.94 8.86 -4.56
CA PRO A 157 21.35 8.87 -4.17
C PRO A 157 21.55 8.17 -2.81
N PRO A 158 22.51 7.21 -2.71
CA PRO A 158 22.78 6.51 -1.45
C PRO A 158 23.10 7.47 -0.29
N GLY A 159 22.66 7.13 0.93
CA GLY A 159 22.85 7.91 2.14
C GLY A 159 21.87 9.07 2.31
N THR A 160 20.90 9.22 1.40
CA THR A 160 19.80 10.20 1.54
C THR A 160 18.50 9.54 1.99
N GLU A 161 17.56 10.36 2.41
CA GLU A 161 16.26 9.92 2.90
C GLU A 161 15.15 10.40 1.96
N ILE A 162 14.10 9.60 1.82
CA ILE A 162 12.97 9.88 0.94
C ILE A 162 11.66 9.41 1.59
N THR A 163 10.57 10.09 1.28
CA THR A 163 9.21 9.68 1.68
C THR A 163 8.39 9.31 0.45
N TRP A 164 7.80 8.12 0.45
CA TRP A 164 6.79 7.74 -0.52
C TRP A 164 5.41 8.09 0.03
N TRP A 165 4.73 8.99 -0.66
CA TRP A 165 3.48 9.58 -0.19
C TRP A 165 2.23 8.83 -0.64
N ALA A 166 2.35 7.91 -1.58
CA ALA A 166 1.27 7.07 -2.06
C ALA A 166 1.31 5.67 -1.45
N PHE A 167 0.18 4.97 -1.48
CA PHE A 167 0.19 3.53 -1.29
C PHE A 167 1.03 2.87 -2.38
N THR A 168 1.83 1.90 -2.00
CA THR A 168 2.78 1.28 -2.92
C THR A 168 2.67 -0.23 -2.89
N SER A 169 2.23 -0.81 -4.00
CA SER A 169 2.15 -2.26 -4.18
C SER A 169 3.54 -2.85 -4.43
N CYS A 170 3.84 -3.89 -3.70
CA CYS A 170 5.07 -4.67 -3.75
C CYS A 170 4.74 -6.16 -3.80
N THR A 171 5.73 -6.99 -4.11
CA THR A 171 5.64 -8.44 -4.03
C THR A 171 6.69 -8.99 -3.07
N ALA A 172 6.38 -10.12 -2.41
CA ALA A 172 7.36 -10.88 -1.64
C ALA A 172 8.28 -11.73 -2.53
N SER A 173 7.90 -11.96 -3.79
CA SER A 173 8.63 -12.81 -4.73
C SER A 173 9.26 -12.00 -5.86
N LEU A 174 10.57 -11.98 -5.92
CA LEU A 174 11.31 -11.33 -7.02
C LEU A 174 10.98 -11.95 -8.39
N ASN A 175 10.67 -13.26 -8.43
CA ASN A 175 10.35 -13.96 -9.67
C ASN A 175 9.12 -13.40 -10.39
N VAL A 176 8.17 -12.81 -9.65
CA VAL A 176 7.01 -12.12 -10.23
C VAL A 176 7.46 -10.99 -11.14
N LEU A 177 8.44 -10.20 -10.71
CA LEU A 177 8.96 -9.08 -11.49
C LEU A 177 9.78 -9.50 -12.71
N ASP A 178 10.38 -10.70 -12.70
CA ASP A 178 11.17 -11.23 -13.82
C ASP A 178 10.29 -11.67 -15.01
N SER A 179 9.00 -11.82 -14.80
CA SER A 179 8.03 -12.08 -15.86
C SER A 179 7.95 -10.91 -16.84
N ASP A 180 7.86 -11.22 -18.15
CA ASP A 180 7.68 -10.23 -19.21
C ASP A 180 6.38 -9.44 -19.08
N LEU A 181 5.39 -10.00 -18.38
CA LEU A 181 4.14 -9.33 -18.02
C LEU A 181 4.37 -8.09 -17.15
N TYR A 182 5.36 -8.16 -16.25
CA TYR A 182 5.68 -7.05 -15.33
C TYR A 182 6.91 -6.27 -15.79
N LEU A 183 8.09 -6.61 -15.30
CA LEU A 183 9.31 -5.87 -15.56
C LEU A 183 10.10 -6.43 -16.74
N GLY A 184 10.08 -7.76 -16.90
CA GLY A 184 10.82 -8.48 -17.94
C GLY A 184 12.33 -8.47 -17.73
N LYS A 185 13.04 -9.03 -18.72
CA LYS A 185 14.50 -9.18 -18.68
C LYS A 185 15.25 -8.15 -19.52
N GLU A 186 14.56 -7.38 -20.34
CA GLU A 186 15.13 -6.44 -21.28
C GLU A 186 14.70 -4.99 -21.03
N GLY A 187 15.41 -4.05 -21.63
CA GLY A 187 15.13 -2.62 -21.55
C GLY A 187 15.59 -1.97 -20.25
N MET A 188 15.30 -0.67 -20.16
CA MET A 188 15.62 0.15 -18.97
C MET A 188 14.66 -0.16 -17.85
N ARG A 189 15.16 -0.64 -16.71
CA ARG A 189 14.34 -1.02 -15.56
C ARG A 189 15.07 -0.80 -14.24
N THR A 190 14.28 -0.45 -13.23
CA THR A 190 14.76 -0.31 -11.86
C THR A 190 13.98 -1.27 -10.97
N ILE A 191 14.68 -1.99 -10.12
CA ILE A 191 14.14 -2.83 -9.07
C ILE A 191 14.44 -2.17 -7.72
N PHE A 192 13.40 -1.98 -6.91
CA PHE A 192 13.54 -1.62 -5.51
C PHE A 192 13.53 -2.88 -4.65
N SER A 193 14.59 -3.06 -3.86
CA SER A 193 14.67 -4.02 -2.76
C SER A 193 14.39 -3.24 -1.46
N ILE A 194 13.31 -3.55 -0.77
CA ILE A 194 12.81 -2.71 0.32
C ILE A 194 12.76 -3.53 1.60
N GLU A 195 13.55 -3.17 2.61
CA GLU A 195 13.37 -3.66 3.97
C GLU A 195 12.20 -2.91 4.61
N ALA A 196 11.02 -3.51 4.61
CA ALA A 196 9.79 -2.90 5.08
C ALA A 196 9.49 -3.24 6.54
N ILE A 197 8.93 -2.27 7.30
CA ILE A 197 8.52 -2.43 8.71
C ILE A 197 7.01 -2.27 8.92
N ASN A 198 6.27 -1.73 7.94
CA ASN A 198 4.82 -1.48 8.05
C ASN A 198 3.99 -2.09 6.91
N ALA A 199 4.59 -3.00 6.16
CA ALA A 199 3.95 -3.63 5.02
C ALA A 199 2.77 -4.53 5.45
N ARG A 200 1.68 -4.52 4.65
CA ARG A 200 0.48 -5.32 4.88
C ARG A 200 0.26 -6.27 3.70
N SER A 201 0.15 -7.58 3.98
CA SER A 201 -0.31 -8.54 2.97
C SER A 201 -1.81 -8.34 2.75
N ILE A 202 -2.19 -8.08 1.52
CA ILE A 202 -3.59 -7.83 1.15
C ILE A 202 -4.16 -8.91 0.23
N ARG A 203 -3.42 -9.99 -0.03
CA ARG A 203 -3.78 -11.07 -0.95
C ARG A 203 -5.22 -11.57 -0.78
N SER A 204 -5.62 -11.90 0.45
CA SER A 204 -6.96 -12.45 0.75
C SER A 204 -8.11 -11.50 0.43
N HIS A 205 -7.82 -10.22 0.25
CA HIS A 205 -8.80 -9.15 0.02
C HIS A 205 -8.59 -8.44 -1.31
N SER A 206 -7.51 -8.78 -2.04
CA SER A 206 -7.18 -8.19 -3.34
C SER A 206 -8.08 -8.73 -4.45
N HIS A 207 -8.29 -7.93 -5.50
CA HIS A 207 -8.85 -8.39 -6.76
C HIS A 207 -7.95 -9.46 -7.41
N PHE A 208 -6.62 -9.33 -7.27
CA PHE A 208 -5.61 -10.27 -7.78
C PHE A 208 -5.23 -11.30 -6.71
N GLN A 209 -6.11 -12.23 -6.40
CA GLN A 209 -5.92 -13.21 -5.32
C GLN A 209 -4.82 -14.24 -5.57
N THR A 210 -4.38 -14.40 -6.82
CA THR A 210 -3.26 -15.29 -7.19
C THR A 210 -1.90 -14.70 -6.85
N GLU A 211 -1.83 -13.40 -6.56
CA GLU A 211 -0.60 -12.67 -6.30
C GLU A 211 -0.36 -12.43 -4.81
N ASP A 212 0.89 -12.58 -4.39
CA ASP A 212 1.33 -12.23 -3.03
C ASP A 212 1.52 -10.72 -2.90
N GLU A 213 0.42 -9.97 -3.06
CA GLU A 213 0.46 -8.51 -3.00
C GLU A 213 0.67 -8.02 -1.57
N ILE A 214 1.67 -7.17 -1.42
CA ILE A 214 2.03 -6.49 -0.19
C ILE A 214 1.94 -4.99 -0.41
N LEU A 215 1.20 -4.31 0.46
CA LEU A 215 0.97 -2.88 0.37
C LEU A 215 1.79 -2.12 1.42
N LEU A 216 2.62 -1.18 0.97
CA LEU A 216 3.23 -0.17 1.83
C LEU A 216 2.27 1.00 2.02
N LEU A 217 2.22 1.52 3.24
CA LEU A 217 1.33 2.62 3.60
C LEU A 217 1.85 3.96 3.08
N PRO A 218 0.97 4.94 2.83
CA PRO A 218 1.40 6.29 2.44
C PRO A 218 2.18 6.95 3.58
N GLY A 219 3.15 7.80 3.23
CA GLY A 219 4.07 8.38 4.20
C GLY A 219 5.17 7.41 4.66
N SER A 220 5.43 6.34 3.90
CA SER A 220 6.55 5.43 4.18
C SER A 220 7.87 6.16 3.98
N TYR A 221 8.69 6.18 5.03
CA TYR A 221 9.95 6.91 5.10
C TYR A 221 11.14 5.96 4.99
N PHE A 222 12.08 6.25 4.10
CA PHE A 222 13.18 5.36 3.75
C PHE A 222 14.52 6.07 3.80
N GLU A 223 15.57 5.31 4.19
CA GLU A 223 16.96 5.59 3.89
C GLU A 223 17.38 4.80 2.65
N ILE A 224 18.05 5.45 1.71
CA ILE A 224 18.62 4.81 0.52
C ILE A 224 19.99 4.23 0.89
N LYS A 225 20.06 2.90 0.99
CA LYS A 225 21.28 2.20 1.46
C LYS A 225 22.32 2.02 0.38
N SER A 226 21.87 1.61 -0.81
CA SER A 226 22.78 1.33 -1.92
C SER A 226 22.08 1.42 -3.26
N ARG A 227 22.90 1.57 -4.30
CA ARG A 227 22.50 1.55 -5.70
C ARG A 227 23.48 0.69 -6.49
N LEU A 228 22.98 -0.26 -7.26
CA LEU A 228 23.76 -1.17 -8.08
C LEU A 228 23.29 -1.13 -9.52
N ASN A 229 24.20 -1.33 -10.47
CA ASN A 229 23.91 -1.55 -11.87
C ASN A 229 24.59 -2.86 -12.32
N PRO A 230 23.96 -4.03 -12.05
CA PRO A 230 24.58 -5.33 -12.28
C PRO A 230 24.60 -5.75 -13.75
N ALA A 231 23.78 -5.13 -14.61
CA ALA A 231 23.70 -5.43 -16.03
C ALA A 231 23.24 -4.19 -16.82
N PRO A 232 23.50 -4.10 -18.12
CA PRO A 232 23.00 -3.02 -18.95
C PRO A 232 21.48 -2.83 -18.82
N GLY A 233 21.05 -1.61 -18.55
CA GLY A 233 19.63 -1.27 -18.36
C GLY A 233 18.98 -1.75 -17.06
N LEU A 234 19.68 -2.48 -16.19
CA LEU A 234 19.15 -2.93 -14.90
C LEU A 234 19.76 -2.15 -13.74
N TYR A 235 18.91 -1.50 -12.96
CA TYR A 235 19.28 -0.76 -11.74
C TYR A 235 18.59 -1.40 -10.54
N ILE A 236 19.33 -1.60 -9.46
CA ILE A 236 18.80 -2.11 -8.20
C ILE A 236 19.04 -1.06 -7.13
N ILE A 237 17.98 -0.63 -6.45
CA ILE A 237 18.02 0.35 -5.37
C ILE A 237 17.57 -0.35 -4.09
N HIS A 238 18.44 -0.33 -3.08
CA HIS A 238 18.12 -0.87 -1.76
C HIS A 238 17.63 0.23 -0.84
N LEU A 239 16.40 0.09 -0.34
CA LEU A 239 15.73 0.99 0.59
C LEU A 239 15.55 0.30 1.93
N GLN A 240 15.86 1.01 3.02
CA GLN A 240 15.53 0.60 4.36
C GLN A 240 14.45 1.52 4.93
N GLN A 241 13.29 0.96 5.23
CA GLN A 241 12.22 1.73 5.87
C GLN A 241 12.58 2.03 7.31
N LYS A 242 12.37 3.26 7.73
CA LYS A 242 12.63 3.80 9.06
C LYS A 242 11.36 4.38 9.68
N ILE A 243 11.38 4.52 10.99
CA ILE A 243 10.39 5.32 11.69
C ILE A 243 10.68 6.79 11.35
N PRO A 244 9.72 7.54 10.79
CA PRO A 244 9.94 8.95 10.48
C PRO A 244 10.11 9.78 11.75
N PRO A 245 10.84 10.91 11.70
CA PRO A 245 11.09 11.77 12.86
C PRO A 245 9.81 12.42 13.44
N HIS A 246 8.73 12.43 12.67
CA HIS A 246 7.41 12.91 13.10
C HIS A 246 6.32 12.13 12.37
N VAL A 247 5.10 12.15 12.90
CA VAL A 247 3.96 11.44 12.31
C VAL A 247 3.68 11.97 10.90
N LEU A 248 3.78 11.10 9.89
CA LEU A 248 3.46 11.41 8.48
C LEU A 248 2.06 10.94 8.07
N LEU A 249 1.57 9.89 8.75
CA LEU A 249 0.23 9.34 8.59
C LEU A 249 -0.37 9.13 9.98
N GLU A 250 -1.50 9.76 10.30
CA GLU A 250 -2.15 9.55 11.58
C GLU A 250 -2.77 8.15 11.67
N PRO A 251 -2.79 7.51 12.85
CA PRO A 251 -3.50 6.25 13.05
C PRO A 251 -5.01 6.42 12.80
N PRO A 252 -5.68 5.45 12.13
CA PRO A 252 -7.11 5.55 11.81
C PRO A 252 -8.01 5.50 13.05
N PHE A 253 -7.54 4.91 14.14
CA PHE A 253 -8.24 4.87 15.45
C PHE A 253 -7.21 4.78 16.57
N GLN A 254 -7.64 5.06 17.80
CA GLN A 254 -6.77 4.99 18.98
C GLN A 254 -6.28 3.55 19.19
N GLY A 255 -4.97 3.37 19.30
CA GLY A 255 -4.32 2.07 19.44
C GLY A 255 -4.05 1.33 18.13
N ALA A 256 -4.34 1.94 16.97
CA ALA A 256 -3.93 1.36 15.69
C ALA A 256 -2.41 1.45 15.49
N GLU A 257 -1.77 0.31 15.27
CA GLU A 257 -0.33 0.23 15.04
C GLU A 257 -0.04 0.25 13.53
N LEU A 258 0.35 1.42 13.02
CA LEU A 258 0.79 1.59 11.62
C LEU A 258 2.30 1.39 11.45
N LEU A 259 3.07 1.56 12.52
CA LEU A 259 4.51 1.38 12.60
C LEU A 259 4.84 0.55 13.84
N PRO A 260 5.95 -0.22 13.87
CA PRO A 260 6.38 -0.87 15.09
C PRO A 260 6.70 0.19 16.18
N PRO A 261 6.59 -0.17 17.47
CA PRO A 261 7.01 0.71 18.55
C PRO A 261 8.48 1.09 18.36
N SER A 262 8.85 2.31 18.73
CA SER A 262 10.25 2.76 18.69
C SER A 262 11.08 1.95 19.68
N GLU A 263 12.31 1.57 19.31
CA GLU A 263 13.22 0.82 20.19
C GLU A 263 13.51 1.59 21.52
N THR A 264 13.20 2.89 21.58
CA THR A 264 13.30 3.72 22.80
C THR A 264 12.16 3.47 23.78
N ASP A 265 11.00 2.92 23.36
CA ASP A 265 9.87 2.66 24.26
C ASP A 265 10.03 1.36 25.06
N GLU A 266 10.79 0.37 24.57
CA GLU A 266 11.05 -0.86 25.33
C GLU A 266 11.88 -0.61 26.61
N SER A 267 12.76 0.41 26.62
CA SER A 267 13.53 0.79 27.81
C SER A 267 12.68 1.50 28.87
N SER A 268 11.64 2.22 28.48
CA SER A 268 10.74 2.92 29.41
C SER A 268 9.73 1.96 30.07
N VAL A 269 9.25 0.97 29.36
CA VAL A 269 8.32 -0.03 29.92
C VAL A 269 9.05 -0.94 30.92
N SER A 270 10.30 -1.33 30.64
CA SER A 270 11.13 -2.10 31.59
C SER A 270 11.42 -1.34 32.87
N ASN A 271 11.64 -0.02 32.80
CA ASN A 271 11.90 0.82 33.99
C ASN A 271 10.65 1.05 34.84
N ILE A 272 9.45 1.10 34.26
CA ILE A 272 8.18 1.21 35.01
C ILE A 272 7.88 -0.10 35.76
N PHE A 273 8.14 -1.27 35.19
CA PHE A 273 8.00 -2.54 35.89
C PHE A 273 8.99 -2.75 37.03
N ILE A 274 10.19 -2.21 36.92
CA ILE A 274 11.21 -2.26 37.99
C ILE A 274 10.85 -1.31 39.12
N LEU A 275 10.34 -0.11 38.87
CA LEU A 275 9.89 0.85 39.86
C LEU A 275 8.64 0.38 40.62
N CYS A 276 7.72 -0.31 39.99
CA CYS A 276 6.55 -0.90 40.67
C CYS A 276 6.90 -2.08 41.57
N ARG A 277 8.00 -2.81 41.33
CA ARG A 277 8.46 -3.89 42.22
C ARG A 277 9.26 -3.41 43.42
N LEU A 278 9.85 -2.22 43.40
CA LEU A 278 10.64 -1.68 44.52
C LEU A 278 9.77 -0.96 45.57
N ASN A 279 8.53 -0.56 45.24
CA ASN A 279 7.63 0.10 46.17
C ASN A 279 6.67 -0.86 46.93
N SER A 280 6.78 -2.19 46.73
CA SER A 280 5.95 -3.18 47.44
C SER A 280 6.67 -3.92 48.57
N THR A 281 7.84 -3.45 49.03
CA THR A 281 8.58 -4.04 50.16
C THR A 281 8.96 -3.03 51.20
N VAL A 282 8.01 -2.19 51.60
CA VAL A 282 8.08 -1.46 52.89
C VAL A 282 6.69 -1.45 53.48
N ASP A 283 6.39 -2.48 54.29
CA ASP A 283 5.58 -2.43 55.50
C ASP A 283 5.42 -3.85 56.05
N LEU A 284 6.26 -4.21 57.02
CA LEU A 284 5.95 -4.97 58.23
C LEU A 284 7.05 -4.76 59.25
#